data_4179fef45dc87eb9bc7988b4a125aa69
#
_entry.id   4179fef45dc87eb9bc7988b4a125aa69
#
_cell.length_a   1.000
_cell.length_b   1.000
_cell.length_c   1.000
_cell.angle_alpha   90.00
_cell.angle_beta   90.00
_cell.angle_gamma   90.00
#
_symmetry.space_group_name_H-M   'P 1'
#
loop_
_entity.id
_entity.type
_entity.pdbx_description
1 polymer ?
#
loop_
_entity_poly.entity_id
_entity_poly.type
_entity_poly.pdbx_seq_one_letter_code
_entity_poly.pdbx_strand_id
1 'polypeptide(L)'
;MEHKVNLEEISDGKLYTKNDLVKLGCDGCHGHASCCRFAEDTITLDPYDLYQLSTGEGLSFELLYSRELIALAPVNGLLLPHLNFSKETGTCPFLESDGLCRIHGNRPGLCRLFPLARYYEEDKLHYILQVHECPNPVTPKVKIKHWIGLPNLEQYEAFLTEWHGLVTVLQNKIAVATDNQTINTVTTVFLKLFYLTPYGKDTDFYTQFAQRSEAFRSYL
;
A
#
# COMPACT_ATOMS: atom_id res chain seq x y z
N MET A 1 21.59 1.46 -2.39
CA MET A 1 21.90 1.87 -1.00
C MET A 1 20.59 1.85 -0.26
N GLU A 2 20.39 0.88 0.60
CA GLU A 2 19.27 0.93 1.54
C GLU A 2 19.49 2.15 2.43
N HIS A 3 18.62 3.14 2.32
CA HIS A 3 18.52 4.14 3.36
C HIS A 3 18.04 3.39 4.62
N LYS A 4 18.96 3.06 5.52
CA LYS A 4 18.59 2.61 6.85
C LYS A 4 17.82 3.75 7.50
N VAL A 5 16.52 3.64 7.42
CA VAL A 5 15.62 4.56 8.12
C VAL A 5 15.89 4.37 9.61
N ASN A 6 16.25 5.45 10.28
CA ASN A 6 16.42 5.39 11.73
C ASN A 6 15.03 5.25 12.38
N LEU A 7 14.71 4.05 12.85
CA LEU A 7 13.42 3.76 13.45
C LEU A 7 13.07 4.69 14.62
N GLU A 8 14.07 5.14 15.38
CA GLU A 8 13.85 6.02 16.53
C GLU A 8 13.43 7.45 16.12
N GLU A 9 13.71 7.85 14.89
CA GLU A 9 13.30 9.17 14.36
C GLU A 9 11.86 9.19 13.86
N ILE A 10 11.38 8.06 13.31
CA ILE A 10 10.07 7.99 12.66
C ILE A 10 9.01 7.23 13.47
N SER A 11 9.43 6.49 14.50
CA SER A 11 8.55 5.61 15.28
C SER A 11 8.85 5.67 16.77
N ASP A 12 8.07 4.95 17.55
CA ASP A 12 8.34 4.75 18.99
C ASP A 12 9.47 3.75 19.27
N GLY A 13 10.24 3.36 18.25
CA GLY A 13 11.39 2.47 18.33
C GLY A 13 11.05 0.98 18.55
N LYS A 14 9.78 0.59 18.43
CA LYS A 14 9.32 -0.78 18.68
C LYS A 14 8.81 -1.45 17.43
N LEU A 15 9.09 -2.75 17.32
CA LEU A 15 8.49 -3.62 16.34
C LEU A 15 7.29 -4.35 16.95
N TYR A 16 6.18 -4.34 16.22
CA TYR A 16 4.92 -4.91 16.64
C TYR A 16 4.46 -6.00 15.69
N THR A 17 3.69 -6.93 16.24
CA THR A 17 2.93 -7.95 15.49
C THR A 17 1.44 -7.64 15.53
N LYS A 18 0.65 -8.30 14.69
CA LYS A 18 -0.82 -8.14 14.67
C LYS A 18 -1.52 -8.36 16.02
N ASN A 19 -0.89 -9.10 16.94
CA ASN A 19 -1.48 -9.44 18.24
C ASN A 19 -1.12 -8.44 19.36
N ASP A 20 -0.19 -7.53 19.10
CA ASP A 20 0.25 -6.56 20.08
C ASP A 20 -0.76 -5.44 20.28
N LEU A 21 -0.75 -4.90 21.50
CA LEU A 21 -1.57 -3.76 21.92
C LEU A 21 -0.78 -2.47 21.73
N VAL A 22 -1.30 -1.58 20.89
CA VAL A 22 -0.70 -0.27 20.63
C VAL A 22 -1.70 0.83 20.98
N LYS A 23 -1.20 1.95 21.47
CA LYS A 23 -2.01 3.14 21.67
C LYS A 23 -2.32 3.75 20.31
N LEU A 24 -3.44 3.37 19.73
CA LEU A 24 -3.97 3.90 18.49
C LEU A 24 -5.26 4.64 18.82
N GLY A 25 -5.22 5.93 18.65
CA GLY A 25 -6.39 6.74 18.97
C GLY A 25 -6.75 7.62 17.81
N CYS A 26 -7.72 7.22 17.05
CA CYS A 26 -8.65 8.17 16.49
C CYS A 26 -10.04 7.63 16.76
N ASP A 27 -10.87 8.48 17.30
CA ASP A 27 -12.30 8.26 17.47
C ASP A 27 -12.98 8.43 16.10
N GLY A 28 -12.50 7.62 15.10
CA GLY A 28 -12.91 7.64 13.70
C GLY A 28 -12.67 8.98 13.03
N CYS A 29 -11.52 9.26 12.48
CA CYS A 29 -11.19 10.42 11.59
C CYS A 29 -12.25 11.54 11.49
N HIS A 30 -12.72 12.09 12.61
CA HIS A 30 -13.79 13.10 12.64
C HIS A 30 -13.37 14.42 11.98
N GLY A 31 -13.05 14.37 10.67
CA GLY A 31 -12.91 15.55 9.84
C GLY A 31 -11.58 16.30 9.87
N HIS A 32 -10.53 15.84 10.59
CA HIS A 32 -9.22 16.52 10.48
C HIS A 32 -8.40 16.07 9.26
N ALA A 33 -8.69 14.88 8.71
CA ALA A 33 -8.18 14.40 7.40
C ALA A 33 -6.66 14.61 7.15
N SER A 34 -5.81 14.69 8.18
CA SER A 34 -4.39 14.98 8.01
C SER A 34 -3.67 13.92 7.16
N CYS A 35 -4.01 12.63 7.33
CA CYS A 35 -3.48 11.54 6.50
C CYS A 35 -3.96 11.58 5.04
N CYS A 36 -4.97 12.39 4.71
CA CYS A 36 -5.49 12.63 3.36
C CYS A 36 -4.98 13.93 2.75
N ARG A 37 -3.97 14.57 3.38
CA ARG A 37 -3.36 15.80 2.92
C ARG A 37 -1.84 15.67 2.93
N PHE A 38 -1.21 16.21 1.90
CA PHE A 38 0.25 16.30 1.76
C PHE A 38 1.02 14.97 1.78
N ALA A 39 0.33 13.84 1.52
CA ALA A 39 1.00 12.54 1.41
C ALA A 39 1.66 12.33 0.04
N GLU A 40 1.33 13.17 -0.96
CA GLU A 40 1.89 13.13 -2.31
C GLU A 40 1.94 11.69 -2.89
N ASP A 41 3.06 11.31 -3.51
CA ASP A 41 3.24 10.00 -4.15
C ASP A 41 3.61 8.87 -3.15
N THR A 42 3.50 9.12 -1.84
CA THR A 42 3.92 8.14 -0.82
C THR A 42 2.93 6.99 -0.61
N ILE A 43 1.66 7.18 -1.03
CA ILE A 43 0.64 6.14 -0.91
C ILE A 43 0.67 5.23 -2.14
N THR A 44 1.71 4.40 -2.22
CA THR A 44 1.80 3.36 -3.25
C THR A 44 0.73 2.28 -3.04
N LEU A 45 0.21 1.77 -4.14
CA LEU A 45 -0.85 0.78 -4.17
C LEU A 45 -0.27 -0.60 -4.51
N ASP A 46 -0.50 -1.57 -3.64
CA ASP A 46 -0.25 -2.97 -3.97
C ASP A 46 -1.43 -3.56 -4.79
N PRO A 47 -1.30 -4.76 -5.37
CA PRO A 47 -2.38 -5.38 -6.15
C PRO A 47 -3.68 -5.58 -5.36
N TYR A 48 -3.60 -5.81 -4.06
CA TYR A 48 -4.79 -5.94 -3.20
C TYR A 48 -5.49 -4.59 -3.03
N ASP A 49 -4.72 -3.52 -2.87
CA ASP A 49 -5.27 -2.16 -2.79
C ASP A 49 -6.04 -1.80 -4.04
N LEU A 50 -5.49 -2.11 -5.22
CA LEU A 50 -6.16 -1.85 -6.47
C LEU A 50 -7.41 -2.71 -6.65
N TYR A 51 -7.36 -3.99 -6.26
CA TYR A 51 -8.54 -4.87 -6.24
C TYR A 51 -9.65 -4.29 -5.35
N GLN A 52 -9.31 -3.79 -4.16
CA GLN A 52 -10.27 -3.16 -3.25
C GLN A 52 -10.85 -1.86 -3.82
N LEU A 53 -10.02 -1.00 -4.39
CA LEU A 53 -10.45 0.23 -5.04
C LEU A 53 -11.36 -0.06 -6.24
N SER A 54 -10.96 -0.97 -7.10
CA SER A 54 -11.75 -1.35 -8.29
C SER A 54 -13.09 -1.95 -7.91
N THR A 55 -13.13 -2.76 -6.86
CA THR A 55 -14.38 -3.37 -6.37
C THR A 55 -15.28 -2.34 -5.71
N GLY A 56 -14.73 -1.43 -4.90
CA GLY A 56 -15.48 -0.41 -4.18
C GLY A 56 -16.03 0.69 -5.07
N GLU A 57 -15.24 1.17 -6.02
CA GLU A 57 -15.62 2.22 -6.97
C GLU A 57 -16.34 1.70 -8.21
N GLY A 58 -16.27 0.38 -8.48
CA GLY A 58 -16.78 -0.19 -9.73
C GLY A 58 -16.00 0.24 -10.98
N LEU A 59 -14.71 0.61 -10.82
CA LEU A 59 -13.86 1.16 -11.87
C LEU A 59 -12.70 0.21 -12.17
N SER A 60 -12.36 0.06 -13.46
CA SER A 60 -11.12 -0.63 -13.86
C SER A 60 -9.88 0.24 -13.56
N PHE A 61 -8.70 -0.36 -13.68
CA PHE A 61 -7.43 0.37 -13.56
C PHE A 61 -7.38 1.56 -14.52
N GLU A 62 -7.75 1.33 -15.79
CA GLU A 62 -7.71 2.35 -16.83
C GLU A 62 -8.64 3.52 -16.50
N LEU A 63 -9.81 3.23 -15.92
CA LEU A 63 -10.77 4.26 -15.51
C LEU A 63 -10.29 5.01 -14.28
N LEU A 64 -9.68 4.32 -13.29
CA LEU A 64 -9.05 4.98 -12.15
C LEU A 64 -7.93 5.92 -12.60
N TYR A 65 -7.09 5.46 -13.54
CA TYR A 65 -5.99 6.24 -14.11
C TYR A 65 -6.49 7.43 -14.96
N SER A 66 -7.43 7.19 -15.89
CA SER A 66 -7.94 8.24 -16.77
C SER A 66 -8.76 9.31 -16.04
N ARG A 67 -9.29 9.00 -14.86
CA ARG A 67 -9.96 9.95 -13.97
C ARG A 67 -9.00 10.62 -12.99
N GLU A 68 -7.71 10.40 -13.15
CA GLU A 68 -6.66 10.96 -12.30
C GLU A 68 -6.83 10.63 -10.80
N LEU A 69 -7.50 9.51 -10.47
CA LEU A 69 -7.62 9.02 -9.10
C LEU A 69 -6.35 8.32 -8.62
N ILE A 70 -5.64 7.71 -9.57
CA ILE A 70 -4.33 7.09 -9.39
C ILE A 70 -3.37 7.60 -10.46
N ALA A 71 -2.08 7.54 -10.18
CA ALA A 71 -1.01 7.83 -11.14
C ALA A 71 0.08 6.75 -11.05
N LEU A 72 1.06 6.79 -11.95
CA LEU A 72 2.22 5.92 -11.94
C LEU A 72 3.46 6.74 -11.60
N ALA A 73 4.25 6.29 -10.65
CA ALA A 73 5.55 6.89 -10.32
C ALA A 73 6.63 5.82 -10.17
N PRO A 74 7.90 6.16 -10.47
CA PRO A 74 9.03 5.26 -10.26
C PRO A 74 9.38 5.19 -8.77
N VAL A 75 9.40 3.96 -8.24
CA VAL A 75 9.90 3.65 -6.90
C VAL A 75 11.09 2.71 -7.06
N ASN A 76 12.30 3.19 -6.79
CA ASN A 76 13.55 2.45 -7.04
C ASN A 76 13.63 1.89 -8.49
N GLY A 77 13.23 2.69 -9.48
CA GLY A 77 13.27 2.33 -10.90
C GLY A 77 12.08 1.50 -11.40
N LEU A 78 11.23 0.99 -10.54
CA LEU A 78 10.02 0.27 -10.90
C LEU A 78 8.80 1.20 -10.89
N LEU A 79 8.03 1.24 -11.98
CA LEU A 79 6.77 1.98 -12.01
C LEU A 79 5.72 1.29 -11.15
N LEU A 80 5.23 2.00 -10.14
CA LEU A 80 4.15 1.54 -9.26
C LEU A 80 2.99 2.54 -9.27
N PRO A 81 1.74 2.07 -9.17
CA PRO A 81 0.61 2.96 -9.00
C PRO A 81 0.60 3.54 -7.58
N HIS A 82 0.13 4.77 -7.47
CA HIS A 82 -0.08 5.48 -6.20
C HIS A 82 -1.35 6.31 -6.27
N LEU A 83 -1.86 6.74 -5.12
CA LEU A 83 -2.96 7.71 -5.10
C LEU A 83 -2.47 9.04 -5.67
N ASN A 84 -3.26 9.63 -6.58
CA ASN A 84 -2.88 10.87 -7.26
C ASN A 84 -3.36 12.09 -6.47
N PHE A 85 -2.55 12.54 -5.53
CA PHE A 85 -2.83 13.73 -4.74
C PHE A 85 -2.81 14.99 -5.62
N SER A 86 -3.74 15.91 -5.37
CA SER A 86 -3.76 17.19 -6.05
C SER A 86 -2.48 17.99 -5.77
N LYS A 87 -1.78 18.37 -6.82
CA LYS A 87 -0.57 19.22 -6.71
C LYS A 87 -0.85 20.63 -6.20
N GLU A 88 -2.07 21.12 -6.40
CA GLU A 88 -2.46 22.48 -5.99
C GLU A 88 -2.85 22.52 -4.52
N THR A 89 -3.61 21.53 -4.05
CA THR A 89 -4.19 21.53 -2.69
C THR A 89 -3.55 20.53 -1.76
N GLY A 90 -2.72 19.61 -2.27
CA GLY A 90 -2.13 18.52 -1.50
C GLY A 90 -3.16 17.49 -1.01
N THR A 91 -4.37 17.44 -1.61
CA THR A 91 -5.46 16.59 -1.11
C THR A 91 -5.60 15.28 -1.87
N CYS A 92 -5.96 14.23 -1.14
CA CYS A 92 -6.31 12.94 -1.69
C CYS A 92 -7.55 13.04 -2.62
N PRO A 93 -7.57 12.37 -3.78
CA PRO A 93 -8.70 12.40 -4.72
C PRO A 93 -9.99 11.77 -4.15
N PHE A 94 -9.90 11.07 -3.03
CA PHE A 94 -11.04 10.44 -2.34
C PHE A 94 -11.46 11.17 -1.06
N LEU A 95 -10.89 12.35 -0.79
CA LEU A 95 -11.30 13.19 0.33
C LEU A 95 -12.52 14.01 -0.05
N GLU A 96 -13.63 13.82 0.66
CA GLU A 96 -14.86 14.58 0.46
C GLU A 96 -14.82 15.96 1.14
N SER A 97 -15.75 16.82 0.77
CA SER A 97 -15.84 18.19 1.29
C SER A 97 -16.13 18.27 2.79
N ASP A 98 -16.74 17.24 3.36
CA ASP A 98 -16.98 17.10 4.80
C ASP A 98 -15.77 16.58 5.59
N GLY A 99 -14.63 16.36 4.91
CA GLY A 99 -13.40 15.85 5.51
C GLY A 99 -13.35 14.33 5.70
N LEU A 100 -14.32 13.59 5.16
CA LEU A 100 -14.37 12.13 5.23
C LEU A 100 -13.77 11.48 3.98
N CYS A 101 -13.32 10.26 4.13
CA CYS A 101 -12.80 9.46 3.03
C CYS A 101 -13.93 8.68 2.35
N ARG A 102 -14.22 8.96 1.08
CA ARG A 102 -15.26 8.27 0.29
C ARG A 102 -15.03 6.76 0.21
N ILE A 103 -13.78 6.34 0.14
CA ILE A 103 -13.40 4.93 0.03
C ILE A 103 -12.99 4.31 1.38
N HIS A 104 -13.45 4.84 2.52
CA HIS A 104 -12.97 4.41 3.84
C HIS A 104 -13.05 2.90 4.07
N GLY A 105 -14.08 2.22 3.58
CA GLY A 105 -14.23 0.77 3.65
C GLY A 105 -13.19 0.00 2.81
N ASN A 106 -12.87 0.54 1.63
CA ASN A 106 -11.98 -0.05 0.62
C ASN A 106 -10.64 0.71 0.48
N ARG A 107 -10.28 1.47 1.54
CA ARG A 107 -9.05 2.27 1.54
C ARG A 107 -7.80 1.40 1.41
N PRO A 108 -6.75 1.90 0.74
CA PRO A 108 -5.46 1.20 0.63
C PRO A 108 -4.88 0.79 1.97
N GLY A 109 -4.06 -0.25 1.97
CA GLY A 109 -3.45 -0.81 3.17
C GLY A 109 -2.63 0.20 3.95
N LEU A 110 -1.89 1.11 3.28
CA LEU A 110 -1.16 2.19 3.95
C LEU A 110 -2.12 3.15 4.68
N CYS A 111 -3.22 3.53 4.03
CA CYS A 111 -4.25 4.38 4.66
C CYS A 111 -4.97 3.65 5.81
N ARG A 112 -5.16 2.33 5.67
CA ARG A 112 -5.81 1.49 6.69
C ARG A 112 -4.96 1.33 7.94
N LEU A 113 -3.65 1.25 7.76
CA LEU A 113 -2.69 1.10 8.84
C LEU A 113 -2.49 2.39 9.64
N PHE A 114 -2.51 3.55 8.97
CA PHE A 114 -2.14 4.82 9.58
C PHE A 114 -2.77 5.01 10.99
N PRO A 115 -2.02 5.44 12.00
CA PRO A 115 -0.62 5.87 12.02
C PRO A 115 0.42 4.73 12.15
N LEU A 116 0.05 3.48 11.97
CA LEU A 116 1.02 2.41 11.83
C LEU A 116 1.63 2.42 10.42
N ALA A 117 2.86 1.89 10.30
CA ALA A 117 3.49 1.59 9.03
C ALA A 117 3.98 0.13 9.00
N ARG A 118 4.20 -0.40 7.81
CA ARG A 118 4.84 -1.70 7.58
C ARG A 118 6.35 -1.54 7.70
N TYR A 119 6.99 -2.47 8.37
CA TYR A 119 8.43 -2.58 8.44
C TYR A 119 8.85 -4.02 8.17
N TYR A 120 9.82 -4.22 7.29
CA TYR A 120 10.31 -5.55 6.94
C TYR A 120 11.72 -5.71 7.50
N GLU A 121 11.92 -6.75 8.31
CA GLU A 121 13.21 -7.13 8.86
C GLU A 121 13.44 -8.62 8.59
N GLU A 122 14.52 -8.96 7.91
CA GLU A 122 14.83 -10.35 7.54
C GLU A 122 13.62 -11.06 6.87
N ASP A 123 12.98 -10.40 5.90
CA ASP A 123 11.77 -10.86 5.19
C ASP A 123 10.54 -11.10 6.08
N LYS A 124 10.57 -10.63 7.33
CA LYS A 124 9.40 -10.70 8.22
C LYS A 124 8.69 -9.35 8.28
N LEU A 125 7.38 -9.40 8.16
CA LEU A 125 6.53 -8.23 8.33
C LEU A 125 6.35 -7.90 9.81
N HIS A 126 6.70 -6.68 10.16
CA HIS A 126 6.40 -6.02 11.43
C HIS A 126 5.58 -4.75 11.19
N TYR A 127 5.00 -4.24 12.25
CA TYR A 127 4.38 -2.94 12.27
C TYR A 127 5.19 -2.00 13.18
N ILE A 128 5.23 -0.73 12.83
CA ILE A 128 5.80 0.33 13.67
C ILE A 128 4.74 1.40 13.91
N LEU A 129 4.77 2.03 15.07
CA LEU A 129 3.94 3.18 15.36
C LEU A 129 4.68 4.45 14.97
N GLN A 130 4.21 5.13 13.92
CA GLN A 130 4.75 6.42 13.51
C GLN A 130 4.41 7.48 14.56
N VAL A 131 5.42 8.27 14.92
CA VAL A 131 5.28 9.38 15.87
C VAL A 131 5.14 10.69 15.11
N HIS A 132 4.38 11.64 15.68
CA HIS A 132 4.14 12.98 15.13
C HIS A 132 3.27 13.06 13.86
N GLU A 133 2.80 11.93 13.32
CA GLU A 133 2.03 11.90 12.08
C GLU A 133 0.52 12.13 12.27
N CYS A 134 -0.03 11.71 13.39
CA CYS A 134 -1.44 11.91 13.70
C CYS A 134 -1.61 12.91 14.84
N PRO A 135 -2.30 14.05 14.63
CA PRO A 135 -2.48 15.07 15.65
C PRO A 135 -3.46 14.69 16.76
N ASN A 136 -4.16 13.57 16.62
CA ASN A 136 -5.17 13.15 17.60
C ASN A 136 -4.53 12.72 18.91
N PRO A 137 -5.11 13.12 20.06
CA PRO A 137 -4.67 12.66 21.36
C PRO A 137 -4.84 11.14 21.45
N VAL A 138 -3.85 10.52 22.02
CA VAL A 138 -3.77 9.07 22.15
C VAL A 138 -4.83 8.57 23.11
N THR A 139 -5.63 7.65 22.66
CA THR A 139 -6.74 7.00 23.35
C THR A 139 -6.44 5.52 23.64
N PRO A 140 -7.41 4.67 23.91
CA PRO A 140 -7.17 3.33 24.46
C PRO A 140 -6.23 2.47 23.60
N LYS A 141 -5.63 1.48 24.23
CA LYS A 141 -4.84 0.46 23.54
C LYS A 141 -5.78 -0.46 22.75
N VAL A 142 -5.43 -0.69 21.47
CA VAL A 142 -6.14 -1.62 20.59
C VAL A 142 -5.16 -2.65 20.04
N LYS A 143 -5.61 -3.88 19.82
CA LYS A 143 -4.80 -4.86 19.08
C LYS A 143 -4.70 -4.45 17.62
N ILE A 144 -3.50 -4.54 17.03
CA ILE A 144 -3.25 -4.15 15.65
C ILE A 144 -4.19 -4.86 14.68
N LYS A 145 -4.47 -6.14 14.87
CA LYS A 145 -5.44 -6.87 14.03
C LYS A 145 -6.86 -6.28 14.05
N HIS A 146 -7.29 -5.71 15.16
CA HIS A 146 -8.60 -5.06 15.25
C HIS A 146 -8.59 -3.67 14.62
N TRP A 147 -7.44 -2.98 14.69
CA TRP A 147 -7.24 -1.71 13.99
C TRP A 147 -7.28 -1.87 12.48
N ILE A 148 -6.55 -2.86 11.95
CA ILE A 148 -6.53 -3.19 10.52
C ILE A 148 -7.94 -3.60 10.04
N GLY A 149 -8.65 -4.41 10.83
CA GLY A 149 -10.05 -4.77 10.58
C GLY A 149 -10.30 -5.60 9.32
N LEU A 150 -9.31 -6.36 8.85
CA LEU A 150 -9.47 -7.27 7.72
C LEU A 150 -9.85 -8.68 8.23
N PRO A 151 -10.85 -9.34 7.62
CA PRO A 151 -11.30 -10.66 8.07
C PRO A 151 -10.23 -11.74 7.91
N ASN A 152 -9.44 -11.68 6.84
CA ASN A 152 -8.42 -12.68 6.49
C ASN A 152 -7.01 -12.11 6.66
N LEU A 153 -6.73 -11.51 7.82
CA LEU A 153 -5.47 -10.80 8.05
C LEU A 153 -4.23 -11.69 7.87
N GLU A 154 -4.30 -12.98 8.17
CA GLU A 154 -3.17 -13.90 7.97
C GLU A 154 -2.82 -14.09 6.49
N GLN A 155 -3.84 -14.25 5.64
CA GLN A 155 -3.62 -14.33 4.20
C GLN A 155 -3.11 -12.99 3.64
N TYR A 156 -3.62 -11.88 4.17
CA TYR A 156 -3.14 -10.55 3.79
C TYR A 156 -1.68 -10.33 4.18
N GLU A 157 -1.26 -10.70 5.39
CA GLU A 157 0.14 -10.59 5.82
C GLU A 157 1.07 -11.50 4.98
N ALA A 158 0.62 -12.72 4.65
CA ALA A 158 1.36 -13.61 3.75
C ALA A 158 1.51 -13.01 2.34
N PHE A 159 0.43 -12.46 1.79
CA PHE A 159 0.45 -11.71 0.53
C PHE A 159 1.44 -10.53 0.58
N LEU A 160 1.40 -9.73 1.64
CA LEU A 160 2.29 -8.57 1.78
C LEU A 160 3.76 -8.96 1.81
N THR A 161 4.09 -10.06 2.49
CA THR A 161 5.46 -10.59 2.56
C THR A 161 5.93 -11.09 1.20
N GLU A 162 5.09 -11.85 0.49
CA GLU A 162 5.41 -12.31 -0.86
C GLU A 162 5.54 -11.16 -1.85
N TRP A 163 4.61 -10.20 -1.81
CA TRP A 163 4.65 -9.00 -2.64
C TRP A 163 5.91 -8.17 -2.42
N HIS A 164 6.28 -7.94 -1.16
CA HIS A 164 7.51 -7.23 -0.81
C HIS A 164 8.75 -7.91 -1.39
N GLY A 165 8.87 -9.23 -1.20
CA GLY A 165 9.98 -10.00 -1.75
C GLY A 165 10.05 -9.94 -3.27
N LEU A 166 8.91 -10.07 -3.96
CA LEU A 166 8.83 -10.00 -5.41
C LEU A 166 9.26 -8.61 -5.94
N VAL A 167 8.75 -7.55 -5.33
CA VAL A 167 9.11 -6.16 -5.70
C VAL A 167 10.59 -5.89 -5.44
N THR A 168 11.13 -6.34 -4.30
CA THR A 168 12.55 -6.17 -3.95
C THR A 168 13.46 -6.87 -4.96
N VAL A 169 13.16 -8.13 -5.33
CA VAL A 169 13.92 -8.87 -6.35
C VAL A 169 13.89 -8.14 -7.69
N LEU A 170 12.72 -7.65 -8.10
CA LEU A 170 12.56 -6.92 -9.35
C LEU A 170 13.32 -5.59 -9.36
N GLN A 171 13.23 -4.81 -8.29
CA GLN A 171 13.96 -3.55 -8.14
C GLN A 171 15.48 -3.77 -8.18
N ASN A 172 15.99 -4.81 -7.50
CA ASN A 172 17.39 -5.17 -7.53
C ASN A 172 17.84 -5.58 -8.96
N LYS A 173 17.01 -6.32 -9.69
CA LYS A 173 17.27 -6.69 -11.08
C LYS A 173 17.33 -5.45 -11.99
N ILE A 174 16.39 -4.52 -11.82
CA ILE A 174 16.36 -3.25 -12.58
C ILE A 174 17.60 -2.41 -12.26
N ALA A 175 18.01 -2.33 -11.01
CA ALA A 175 19.15 -1.51 -10.58
C ALA A 175 20.48 -1.93 -11.19
N VAL A 176 20.65 -3.21 -11.55
CA VAL A 176 21.88 -3.74 -12.16
C VAL A 176 21.77 -3.98 -13.67
N ALA A 177 20.57 -3.86 -14.23
CA ALA A 177 20.35 -4.09 -15.65
C ALA A 177 20.95 -2.96 -16.50
N THR A 178 21.66 -3.32 -17.56
CA THR A 178 22.26 -2.39 -18.53
C THR A 178 21.44 -2.28 -19.82
N ASP A 179 20.50 -3.20 -20.02
CA ASP A 179 19.64 -3.26 -21.20
C ASP A 179 18.22 -2.75 -20.90
N ASN A 180 17.90 -1.62 -21.49
CA ASN A 180 16.59 -0.99 -21.37
C ASN A 180 15.44 -1.85 -21.94
N GLN A 181 15.70 -2.70 -22.94
CA GLN A 181 14.68 -3.55 -23.52
C GLN A 181 14.21 -4.62 -22.53
N THR A 182 15.15 -5.24 -21.84
CA THR A 182 14.83 -6.20 -20.76
C THR A 182 14.05 -5.52 -19.63
N ILE A 183 14.48 -4.34 -19.17
CA ILE A 183 13.79 -3.57 -18.14
C ILE A 183 12.34 -3.27 -18.57
N ASN A 184 12.14 -2.75 -19.77
CA ASN A 184 10.82 -2.41 -20.30
C ASN A 184 9.93 -3.65 -20.41
N THR A 185 10.49 -4.78 -20.89
CA THR A 185 9.72 -6.03 -21.03
C THR A 185 9.23 -6.53 -19.68
N VAL A 186 10.13 -6.64 -18.70
CA VAL A 186 9.79 -7.15 -17.37
C VAL A 186 8.80 -6.22 -16.66
N THR A 187 9.02 -4.91 -16.73
CA THR A 187 8.10 -3.91 -16.16
C THR A 187 6.72 -3.96 -16.81
N THR A 188 6.66 -4.14 -18.13
CA THR A 188 5.38 -4.26 -18.85
C THR A 188 4.62 -5.52 -18.44
N VAL A 189 5.30 -6.66 -18.35
CA VAL A 189 4.69 -7.92 -17.89
C VAL A 189 4.22 -7.80 -16.44
N PHE A 190 5.03 -7.19 -15.58
CA PHE A 190 4.69 -6.92 -14.19
C PHE A 190 3.40 -6.10 -14.07
N LEU A 191 3.34 -4.93 -14.72
CA LEU A 191 2.15 -4.09 -14.70
C LEU A 191 0.92 -4.82 -15.27
N LYS A 192 1.10 -5.54 -16.39
CA LYS A 192 0.01 -6.30 -17.00
C LYS A 192 -0.56 -7.35 -16.06
N LEU A 193 0.29 -8.16 -15.43
CA LEU A 193 -0.16 -9.26 -14.58
C LEU A 193 -0.80 -8.78 -13.28
N PHE A 194 -0.20 -7.79 -12.63
CA PHE A 194 -0.60 -7.43 -11.27
C PHE A 194 -1.60 -6.27 -11.21
N TYR A 195 -1.68 -5.43 -12.23
CA TYR A 195 -2.50 -4.22 -12.19
C TYR A 195 -3.50 -4.10 -13.34
N LEU A 196 -3.07 -4.35 -14.59
CA LEU A 196 -3.94 -4.14 -15.76
C LEU A 196 -4.91 -5.29 -16.01
N THR A 197 -4.53 -6.53 -15.66
CA THR A 197 -5.43 -7.67 -15.76
C THR A 197 -6.38 -7.69 -14.56
N PRO A 198 -7.70 -7.52 -14.73
CA PRO A 198 -8.63 -7.48 -13.60
C PRO A 198 -8.61 -8.79 -12.79
N TYR A 199 -8.79 -8.66 -11.47
CA TYR A 199 -9.05 -9.81 -10.60
C TYR A 199 -10.53 -10.19 -10.72
N GLY A 200 -10.76 -11.46 -11.04
CA GLY A 200 -12.13 -12.00 -11.20
C GLY A 200 -12.86 -12.12 -9.86
N LYS A 201 -14.19 -12.17 -9.91
CA LYS A 201 -15.05 -12.29 -8.73
C LYS A 201 -15.30 -13.75 -8.31
N ASP A 202 -15.06 -14.70 -9.22
CA ASP A 202 -15.37 -16.13 -9.00
C ASP A 202 -14.30 -16.88 -8.20
N THR A 203 -13.12 -16.29 -8.06
CA THR A 203 -11.99 -16.83 -7.30
C THR A 203 -11.49 -15.76 -6.36
N ASP A 204 -11.09 -16.14 -5.15
CA ASP A 204 -10.55 -15.18 -4.19
C ASP A 204 -9.26 -14.51 -4.71
N PHE A 205 -9.00 -13.31 -4.22
CA PHE A 205 -7.85 -12.51 -4.63
C PHE A 205 -6.51 -13.24 -4.41
N TYR A 206 -6.32 -13.88 -3.27
CA TYR A 206 -5.04 -14.46 -2.89
C TYR A 206 -4.66 -15.64 -3.77
N THR A 207 -5.64 -16.47 -4.15
CA THR A 207 -5.45 -17.56 -5.13
C THR A 207 -5.03 -17.01 -6.50
N GLN A 208 -5.71 -15.97 -6.98
CA GLN A 208 -5.36 -15.33 -8.26
C GLN A 208 -3.98 -14.67 -8.20
N PHE A 209 -3.65 -14.01 -7.09
CA PHE A 209 -2.33 -13.40 -6.89
C PHE A 209 -1.22 -14.46 -6.92
N ALA A 210 -1.38 -15.57 -6.22
CA ALA A 210 -0.39 -16.65 -6.20
C ALA A 210 -0.13 -17.22 -7.60
N GLN A 211 -1.17 -17.44 -8.42
CA GLN A 211 -1.04 -17.87 -9.80
C GLN A 211 -0.26 -16.87 -10.66
N ARG A 212 -0.54 -15.56 -10.49
CA ARG A 212 0.18 -14.49 -11.22
C ARG A 212 1.62 -14.35 -10.77
N SER A 213 1.86 -14.48 -9.47
CA SER A 213 3.20 -14.47 -8.88
C SER A 213 4.04 -15.62 -9.44
N GLU A 214 3.49 -16.83 -9.49
CA GLU A 214 4.17 -18.00 -10.08
C GLU A 214 4.47 -17.78 -11.57
N ALA A 215 3.49 -17.30 -12.35
CA ALA A 215 3.70 -16.97 -13.76
C ALA A 215 4.77 -15.89 -13.96
N PHE A 216 4.85 -14.90 -13.06
CA PHE A 216 5.83 -13.82 -13.16
C PHE A 216 7.25 -14.27 -12.81
N ARG A 217 7.43 -15.29 -11.95
CA ARG A 217 8.76 -15.78 -11.56
C ARG A 217 9.61 -16.22 -12.75
N SER A 218 9.01 -16.64 -13.86
CA SER A 218 9.74 -16.99 -15.08
C SER A 218 10.42 -15.79 -15.77
N TYR A 219 10.10 -14.57 -15.37
CA TYR A 219 10.70 -13.33 -15.87
C TYR A 219 11.75 -12.75 -14.92
N LEU A 220 11.84 -13.25 -13.70
CA LEU A 220 12.86 -12.87 -12.72
C LEU A 220 14.14 -13.68 -12.88
#